data_5a87fd53f7f4f6d2b3f6807ac333fcee
#
_entry.id   5a87fd53f7f4f6d2b3f6807ac333fcee
#
_cell.length_a   1.000
_cell.length_b   1.000
_cell.length_c   1.000
_cell.angle_alpha   90.00
_cell.angle_beta   90.00
_cell.angle_gamma   90.00
#
_symmetry.space_group_name_H-M   'P 1'
#
loop_
_entity.id
_entity.type
_entity.pdbx_description
1 polymer ?
#
loop_
_entity_poly.entity_id
_entity_poly.type
_entity_poly.pdbx_seq_one_letter_code
_entity_poly.pdbx_strand_id
1 'polypeptide(L)'
;PTVDDNIWYGDKYDARRLPRGWDLPGFDDSAWRPVRVMRAPGGALRAAELQPIRVTEALQPVRVTAPGEKLRIYDFGKVTTGWTEIYVNEKPGTRLKLTYGEKLLENGRVDMQTKCGVYQFWEPAQTDSYVCRGGDERWTPKFSYKGYRYVEVAGVDHEIGITGLAFHNDIRQT
;
A
#
# COMPACT_ATOMS: atom_id res chain seq x y z
N PRO A 1 6.31 -11.17 7.19
CA PRO A 1 5.05 -10.58 6.70
C PRO A 1 5.22 -9.92 5.34
N THR A 2 6.14 -8.94 5.14
CA THR A 2 6.48 -8.46 3.80
C THR A 2 7.16 -9.59 3.04
N VAL A 3 6.60 -9.97 1.91
CA VAL A 3 7.08 -11.07 1.07
C VAL A 3 8.00 -10.51 0.00
N ASP A 4 7.62 -9.35 -0.52
CA ASP A 4 8.33 -8.62 -1.55
C ASP A 4 7.92 -7.14 -1.47
N ASP A 5 8.81 -6.23 -1.76
CA ASP A 5 8.54 -4.81 -1.84
C ASP A 5 9.34 -4.17 -2.97
N ASN A 6 8.72 -3.22 -3.63
CA ASN A 6 9.35 -2.48 -4.70
C ASN A 6 8.66 -1.12 -4.87
N ILE A 7 9.45 -0.06 -4.95
CA ILE A 7 8.92 1.31 -5.05
C ILE A 7 8.03 1.52 -6.29
N TRP A 8 8.25 0.75 -7.36
CA TRP A 8 7.49 0.84 -8.60
C TRP A 8 6.29 -0.10 -8.65
N TYR A 9 6.48 -1.34 -8.18
CA TYR A 9 5.47 -2.39 -8.26
C TYR A 9 4.53 -2.41 -7.05
N GLY A 10 5.03 -2.03 -5.87
CA GLY A 10 4.25 -2.01 -4.63
C GLY A 10 4.69 -3.06 -3.62
N ASP A 11 3.88 -3.22 -2.60
CA ASP A 11 4.14 -4.12 -1.46
C ASP A 11 3.36 -5.42 -1.61
N LYS A 12 4.04 -6.56 -1.39
CA LYS A 12 3.40 -7.88 -1.26
C LYS A 12 3.47 -8.32 0.20
N TYR A 13 2.33 -8.40 0.87
CA TYR A 13 2.25 -8.67 2.29
C TYR A 13 1.39 -9.90 2.60
N ASP A 14 1.89 -10.80 3.44
CA ASP A 14 1.15 -11.95 3.95
C ASP A 14 1.00 -11.82 5.47
N ALA A 15 -0.19 -11.40 5.93
CA ALA A 15 -0.46 -11.15 7.34
C ALA A 15 -0.40 -12.43 8.19
N ARG A 16 -0.54 -13.60 7.59
CA ARG A 16 -0.44 -14.90 8.29
C ARG A 16 0.98 -15.19 8.78
N ARG A 17 1.99 -14.53 8.16
CA ARG A 17 3.41 -14.69 8.52
C ARG A 17 3.85 -13.77 9.65
N LEU A 18 2.99 -12.88 10.12
CA LEU A 18 3.32 -11.97 11.23
C LEU A 18 3.23 -12.73 12.55
N PRO A 19 4.34 -12.93 13.27
CA PRO A 19 4.30 -13.55 14.59
C PRO A 19 3.46 -12.69 15.53
N ARG A 20 2.54 -13.32 16.26
CA ARG A 20 1.71 -12.60 17.24
C ARG A 20 2.57 -12.12 18.40
N GLY A 21 2.40 -10.87 18.78
CA GLY A 21 3.07 -10.28 19.94
C GLY A 21 4.57 -10.00 19.73
N TRP A 22 5.07 -10.04 18.50
CA TRP A 22 6.48 -9.80 18.18
C TRP A 22 6.98 -8.43 18.64
N ASP A 23 6.08 -7.48 18.84
CA ASP A 23 6.30 -6.11 19.27
C ASP A 23 5.95 -5.88 20.77
N LEU A 24 5.67 -6.96 21.49
CA LEU A 24 5.35 -6.89 22.92
C LEU A 24 6.56 -7.29 23.78
N PRO A 25 6.68 -6.73 25.00
CA PRO A 25 7.69 -7.16 25.94
C PRO A 25 7.56 -8.66 26.25
N GLY A 26 8.69 -9.36 26.31
CA GLY A 26 8.74 -10.79 26.62
C GLY A 26 8.45 -11.71 25.44
N PHE A 27 8.36 -11.19 24.21
CA PHE A 27 8.28 -12.04 23.01
C PHE A 27 9.52 -12.95 22.92
N ASP A 28 9.30 -14.25 22.69
CA ASP A 28 10.38 -15.22 22.47
C ASP A 28 10.86 -15.13 21.01
N ASP A 29 12.02 -14.53 20.82
CA ASP A 29 12.69 -14.38 19.53
C ASP A 29 13.75 -15.45 19.25
N SER A 30 13.85 -16.49 20.09
CA SER A 30 14.85 -17.55 19.98
C SER A 30 14.85 -18.29 18.63
N ALA A 31 13.69 -18.32 17.94
CA ALA A 31 13.55 -18.88 16.61
C ALA A 31 13.96 -17.91 15.47
N TRP A 32 14.30 -16.68 15.78
CA TRP A 32 14.73 -15.73 14.78
C TRP A 32 16.19 -15.96 14.38
N ARG A 33 16.50 -15.66 13.13
CA ARG A 33 17.90 -15.75 12.68
C ARG A 33 18.71 -14.65 13.36
N PRO A 34 19.94 -14.95 13.79
CA PRO A 34 20.84 -13.94 14.32
C PRO A 34 21.04 -12.79 13.32
N VAL A 35 21.07 -11.57 13.83
CA VAL A 35 21.37 -10.40 13.01
C VAL A 35 22.81 -10.43 12.54
N ARG A 36 23.05 -9.97 11.32
CA ARG A 36 24.41 -9.74 10.81
C ARG A 36 24.78 -8.29 11.08
N VAL A 37 25.79 -8.09 11.90
CA VAL A 37 26.37 -6.77 12.14
C VAL A 37 27.19 -6.37 10.91
N MET A 38 26.84 -5.26 10.30
CA MET A 38 27.52 -4.70 9.13
C MET A 38 28.30 -3.44 9.51
N ARG A 39 29.38 -3.17 8.79
CA ARG A 39 30.05 -1.88 8.93
C ARG A 39 29.10 -0.77 8.53
N ALA A 40 29.00 0.26 9.34
CA ALA A 40 28.19 1.44 9.02
C ALA A 40 28.68 2.13 7.73
N PRO A 41 27.80 2.77 6.97
CA PRO A 41 28.19 3.67 5.90
C PRO A 41 29.16 4.73 6.43
N GLY A 42 30.12 5.13 5.60
CA GLY A 42 31.02 6.24 5.96
C GLY A 42 30.29 7.58 6.00
N GLY A 43 30.87 8.56 6.69
CA GLY A 43 30.34 9.91 6.78
C GLY A 43 29.93 10.31 8.20
N ALA A 44 29.66 11.58 8.40
CA ALA A 44 29.17 12.12 9.66
C ALA A 44 27.64 12.03 9.72
N LEU A 45 27.08 11.63 10.87
CA LEU A 45 25.66 11.72 11.11
C LEU A 45 25.28 13.19 11.27
N ARG A 46 24.29 13.65 10.52
CA ARG A 46 23.73 14.99 10.57
C ARG A 46 22.23 14.93 10.71
N ALA A 47 21.62 15.94 11.31
CA ALA A 47 20.16 16.09 11.28
C ALA A 47 19.67 16.31 9.87
N ALA A 48 18.50 15.75 9.53
CA ALA A 48 17.86 16.06 8.26
C ALA A 48 17.39 17.52 8.24
N GLU A 49 17.82 18.28 7.24
CA GLU A 49 17.48 19.70 7.07
C GLU A 49 16.19 19.87 6.25
N LEU A 50 15.80 18.83 5.49
CA LEU A 50 14.59 18.86 4.68
C LEU A 50 13.36 18.58 5.53
N GLN A 51 12.25 19.25 5.19
CA GLN A 51 10.97 18.99 5.80
C GLN A 51 10.54 17.53 5.55
N PRO A 52 10.05 16.82 6.57
CA PRO A 52 9.66 15.43 6.42
C PRO A 52 8.42 15.30 5.52
N ILE A 53 8.33 14.18 4.83
CA ILE A 53 7.09 13.77 4.18
C ILE A 53 6.12 13.30 5.26
N ARG A 54 4.89 13.82 5.26
CA ARG A 54 3.85 13.49 6.23
C ARG A 54 2.53 13.20 5.53
N VAL A 55 1.70 12.37 6.14
CA VAL A 55 0.29 12.30 5.77
C VAL A 55 -0.35 13.64 6.10
N THR A 56 -0.86 14.32 5.09
CA THR A 56 -1.43 15.65 5.20
C THR A 56 -2.94 15.65 5.09
N GLU A 57 -3.51 14.59 4.50
CA GLU A 57 -4.95 14.47 4.31
C GLU A 57 -5.40 12.99 4.30
N ALA A 58 -6.54 12.72 4.93
CA ALA A 58 -7.23 11.45 4.86
C ALA A 58 -8.47 11.61 3.96
N LEU A 59 -8.50 10.86 2.86
CA LEU A 59 -9.52 10.93 1.82
C LEU A 59 -10.49 9.76 1.96
N GLN A 60 -11.80 10.04 1.93
CA GLN A 60 -12.81 9.01 1.78
C GLN A 60 -13.20 8.87 0.30
N PRO A 61 -13.52 7.67 -0.18
CA PRO A 61 -14.04 7.49 -1.52
C PRO A 61 -15.35 8.29 -1.70
N VAL A 62 -15.44 9.05 -2.79
CA VAL A 62 -16.66 9.79 -3.17
C VAL A 62 -17.63 8.90 -3.96
N ARG A 63 -17.13 7.79 -4.49
CA ARG A 63 -17.92 6.83 -5.27
C ARG A 63 -17.25 5.46 -5.26
N VAL A 64 -18.08 4.40 -5.22
CA VAL A 64 -17.65 3.02 -5.42
C VAL A 64 -18.44 2.42 -6.59
N THR A 65 -17.78 1.68 -7.47
CA THR A 65 -18.38 0.95 -8.58
C THR A 65 -17.92 -0.49 -8.63
N ALA A 66 -18.69 -1.37 -9.26
CA ALA A 66 -18.42 -2.80 -9.36
C ALA A 66 -18.44 -3.23 -10.84
N PRO A 67 -17.37 -3.00 -11.61
CA PRO A 67 -17.35 -3.33 -13.03
C PRO A 67 -17.23 -4.85 -13.31
N GLY A 68 -17.07 -5.67 -12.29
CA GLY A 68 -16.97 -7.11 -12.41
C GLY A 68 -17.15 -7.84 -11.08
N GLU A 69 -17.25 -9.16 -11.15
CA GLU A 69 -17.29 -10.02 -9.97
C GLU A 69 -16.00 -9.87 -9.18
N LYS A 70 -16.12 -9.82 -7.84
CA LYS A 70 -14.99 -9.63 -6.90
C LYS A 70 -14.07 -8.48 -7.27
N LEU A 71 -14.65 -7.41 -7.78
CA LEU A 71 -13.94 -6.22 -8.22
C LEU A 71 -14.69 -4.97 -7.78
N ARG A 72 -13.99 -4.06 -7.10
CA ARG A 72 -14.51 -2.76 -6.66
C ARG A 72 -13.54 -1.66 -7.07
N ILE A 73 -14.07 -0.56 -7.57
CA ILE A 73 -13.30 0.65 -7.90
C ILE A 73 -13.72 1.76 -6.95
N TYR A 74 -12.78 2.26 -6.22
CA TYR A 74 -12.93 3.38 -5.29
C TYR A 74 -12.40 4.65 -5.95
N ASP A 75 -13.27 5.65 -6.16
CA ASP A 75 -12.91 6.98 -6.66
C ASP A 75 -12.72 7.94 -5.48
N PHE A 76 -11.55 8.51 -5.33
CA PHE A 76 -11.23 9.50 -4.29
C PHE A 76 -11.48 10.94 -4.72
N GLY A 77 -12.06 11.15 -5.92
CA GLY A 77 -12.50 12.46 -6.40
C GLY A 77 -11.40 13.35 -6.95
N LYS A 78 -10.16 13.16 -6.55
CA LYS A 78 -8.99 13.94 -7.01
C LYS A 78 -7.76 13.06 -7.17
N VAL A 79 -6.84 13.46 -8.04
CA VAL A 79 -5.52 12.82 -8.12
C VAL A 79 -4.69 13.24 -6.91
N THR A 80 -4.03 12.29 -6.30
CA THR A 80 -3.15 12.50 -5.14
C THR A 80 -1.94 11.60 -5.19
N THR A 81 -0.94 11.92 -4.38
CA THR A 81 0.20 11.04 -4.09
C THR A 81 0.06 10.47 -2.70
N GLY A 82 0.23 9.16 -2.58
CA GLY A 82 0.09 8.52 -1.29
C GLY A 82 -0.09 7.02 -1.38
N TRP A 83 -0.82 6.47 -0.43
CA TRP A 83 -1.26 5.08 -0.38
C TRP A 83 -2.64 4.99 0.26
N THR A 84 -3.19 3.77 0.36
CA THR A 84 -4.44 3.54 1.08
C THR A 84 -4.21 2.75 2.34
N GLU A 85 -5.06 2.98 3.31
CA GLU A 85 -5.27 2.13 4.45
C GLU A 85 -6.55 1.33 4.24
N ILE A 86 -6.47 0.01 4.37
CA ILE A 86 -7.64 -0.89 4.25
C ILE A 86 -8.05 -1.44 5.59
N TYR A 87 -9.36 -1.67 5.74
CA TYR A 87 -10.00 -2.32 6.87
C TYR A 87 -10.81 -3.49 6.35
N VAL A 88 -10.49 -4.69 6.77
CA VAL A 88 -11.07 -5.92 6.26
C VAL A 88 -11.38 -6.91 7.37
N ASN A 89 -12.43 -7.70 7.18
CA ASN A 89 -12.75 -8.85 8.02
C ASN A 89 -13.04 -10.04 7.11
N GLU A 90 -11.97 -10.72 6.74
CA GLU A 90 -11.99 -11.78 5.75
C GLU A 90 -11.51 -13.11 6.32
N LYS A 91 -11.83 -14.20 5.61
CA LYS A 91 -11.29 -15.52 5.95
C LYS A 91 -9.78 -15.55 5.80
N PRO A 92 -9.07 -16.35 6.64
CA PRO A 92 -7.63 -16.55 6.47
C PRO A 92 -7.29 -17.03 5.05
N GLY A 93 -6.32 -16.38 4.43
CA GLY A 93 -5.88 -16.70 3.08
C GLY A 93 -6.62 -15.96 1.96
N THR A 94 -7.67 -15.20 2.26
CA THR A 94 -8.27 -14.27 1.27
C THR A 94 -7.19 -13.33 0.75
N ARG A 95 -7.12 -13.22 -0.58
CA ARG A 95 -6.11 -12.39 -1.26
C ARG A 95 -6.78 -11.15 -1.82
N LEU A 96 -6.28 -10.00 -1.42
CA LEU A 96 -6.66 -8.71 -1.97
C LEU A 96 -5.55 -8.21 -2.87
N LYS A 97 -5.92 -7.65 -4.02
CA LYS A 97 -5.02 -6.94 -4.92
C LYS A 97 -5.54 -5.52 -5.07
N LEU A 98 -4.69 -4.55 -4.76
CA LEU A 98 -4.99 -3.13 -4.87
C LEU A 98 -4.18 -2.56 -6.02
N THR A 99 -4.84 -2.06 -7.05
CA THR A 99 -4.22 -1.45 -8.22
C THR A 99 -4.59 0.02 -8.26
N TYR A 100 -3.59 0.88 -8.33
CA TYR A 100 -3.75 2.33 -8.23
C TYR A 100 -3.58 2.97 -9.61
N GLY A 101 -4.39 3.99 -9.90
CA GLY A 101 -4.24 4.73 -11.14
C GLY A 101 -5.03 6.04 -11.16
N GLU A 102 -4.71 6.87 -12.13
CA GLU A 102 -5.27 8.22 -12.26
C GLU A 102 -6.48 8.27 -13.19
N LYS A 103 -6.66 7.24 -14.02
CA LYS A 103 -7.71 7.15 -15.05
C LYS A 103 -8.38 5.79 -15.04
N LEU A 104 -9.57 5.75 -15.60
CA LEU A 104 -10.29 4.52 -15.89
C LEU A 104 -10.31 4.26 -17.41
N LEU A 105 -10.30 3.00 -17.77
CA LEU A 105 -10.60 2.48 -19.09
C LEU A 105 -12.12 2.55 -19.35
N GLU A 106 -12.56 2.39 -20.62
CA GLU A 106 -13.98 2.37 -20.98
C GLU A 106 -14.77 1.27 -20.25
N ASN A 107 -14.13 0.15 -19.90
CA ASN A 107 -14.75 -0.93 -19.13
C ASN A 107 -14.82 -0.63 -17.61
N GLY A 108 -14.47 0.57 -17.19
CA GLY A 108 -14.52 1.02 -15.78
C GLY A 108 -13.38 0.54 -14.90
N ARG A 109 -12.42 -0.22 -15.41
CA ARG A 109 -11.23 -0.65 -14.66
C ARG A 109 -10.15 0.42 -14.65
N VAL A 110 -9.26 0.34 -13.67
CA VAL A 110 -8.10 1.24 -13.59
C VAL A 110 -7.19 1.07 -14.80
N ASP A 111 -6.84 2.18 -15.43
CA ASP A 111 -5.89 2.20 -16.55
C ASP A 111 -4.46 2.03 -16.00
N MET A 112 -3.90 0.86 -16.28
CA MET A 112 -2.53 0.49 -15.92
C MET A 112 -1.52 0.78 -17.02
N GLN A 113 -1.96 1.36 -18.14
CA GLN A 113 -1.07 1.69 -19.26
C GLN A 113 -0.27 2.96 -19.02
N THR A 114 0.24 3.14 -17.81
CA THR A 114 1.20 4.18 -17.53
C THR A 114 2.48 3.85 -18.30
N LYS A 115 2.54 4.26 -19.54
CA LYS A 115 3.77 4.25 -20.32
C LYS A 115 4.69 5.30 -19.74
N CYS A 116 5.43 4.93 -18.71
CA CYS A 116 6.50 5.76 -18.20
C CYS A 116 7.71 5.68 -19.16
N GLY A 117 7.63 6.35 -20.29
CA GLY A 117 8.71 6.54 -21.23
C GLY A 117 9.43 5.24 -21.67
N VAL A 118 10.70 5.13 -21.34
CA VAL A 118 11.58 4.01 -21.73
C VAL A 118 11.49 2.78 -20.83
N TYR A 119 10.70 2.79 -19.75
CA TYR A 119 10.62 1.66 -18.84
C TYR A 119 9.47 0.72 -19.22
N GLN A 120 9.81 -0.51 -19.60
CA GLN A 120 8.86 -1.60 -19.66
C GLN A 120 8.78 -2.24 -18.29
N PHE A 121 7.60 -2.16 -17.66
CA PHE A 121 7.37 -2.87 -16.41
C PHE A 121 7.03 -4.34 -16.73
N TRP A 122 7.72 -5.26 -16.05
CA TRP A 122 7.50 -6.71 -16.18
C TRP A 122 6.25 -7.18 -15.44
N GLU A 123 5.83 -6.42 -14.43
CA GLU A 123 4.61 -6.63 -13.65
C GLU A 123 3.79 -5.32 -13.64
N PRO A 124 2.48 -5.39 -13.37
CA PRO A 124 1.66 -4.20 -13.20
C PRO A 124 2.26 -3.27 -12.12
N ALA A 125 2.68 -2.07 -12.53
CA ALA A 125 3.16 -1.05 -11.60
C ALA A 125 2.05 -0.61 -10.63
N GLN A 126 2.43 0.08 -9.55
CA GLN A 126 1.50 0.64 -8.58
C GLN A 126 0.45 -0.38 -8.08
N THR A 127 0.88 -1.58 -7.68
CA THR A 127 -0.02 -2.65 -7.27
C THR A 127 0.44 -3.26 -5.95
N ASP A 128 -0.42 -3.19 -4.94
CA ASP A 128 -0.19 -3.87 -3.68
C ASP A 128 -0.96 -5.19 -3.61
N SER A 129 -0.47 -6.14 -2.85
CA SER A 129 -1.20 -7.36 -2.52
C SER A 129 -1.15 -7.66 -1.03
N TYR A 130 -2.29 -8.06 -0.49
CA TYR A 130 -2.47 -8.39 0.91
C TYR A 130 -3.13 -9.75 1.05
N VAL A 131 -2.55 -10.62 1.88
CA VAL A 131 -3.15 -11.91 2.23
C VAL A 131 -3.63 -11.84 3.67
N CYS A 132 -4.95 -11.97 3.86
CA CYS A 132 -5.60 -11.87 5.16
C CYS A 132 -5.21 -13.03 6.08
N ARG A 133 -5.04 -12.74 7.36
CA ARG A 133 -4.85 -13.76 8.41
C ARG A 133 -6.16 -14.20 9.06
N GLY A 134 -7.24 -13.43 8.86
CA GLY A 134 -8.58 -13.66 9.41
C GLY A 134 -8.93 -12.75 10.57
N GLY A 135 -10.21 -12.41 10.66
CA GLY A 135 -10.77 -11.46 11.62
C GLY A 135 -10.57 -10.00 11.19
N ASP A 136 -10.73 -9.08 12.12
CA ASP A 136 -10.58 -7.66 11.85
C ASP A 136 -9.10 -7.30 11.62
N GLU A 137 -8.81 -6.75 10.46
CA GLU A 137 -7.47 -6.39 10.04
C GLU A 137 -7.44 -4.98 9.48
N ARG A 138 -6.36 -4.28 9.81
CA ARG A 138 -6.03 -2.97 9.27
C ARG A 138 -4.64 -3.03 8.68
N TRP A 139 -4.49 -2.59 7.45
CA TRP A 139 -3.19 -2.62 6.78
C TRP A 139 -2.97 -1.42 5.87
N THR A 140 -1.72 -1.00 5.76
CA THR A 140 -1.23 0.01 4.83
C THR A 140 0.15 -0.40 4.30
N PRO A 141 0.48 -0.18 3.02
CA PRO A 141 1.82 -0.42 2.48
C PRO A 141 2.84 0.45 3.21
N LYS A 142 4.10 0.01 3.24
CA LYS A 142 5.17 0.66 4.01
C LYS A 142 6.34 1.14 3.14
N PHE A 143 6.57 0.52 1.99
CA PHE A 143 7.82 0.69 1.23
C PHE A 143 7.61 1.27 -0.17
N SER A 144 6.38 1.61 -0.53
CA SER A 144 6.03 2.17 -1.82
C SER A 144 5.04 3.31 -1.67
N TYR A 145 4.95 4.18 -2.67
CA TYR A 145 3.92 5.21 -2.78
C TYR A 145 3.39 5.26 -4.21
N LYS A 146 2.21 5.81 -4.39
CA LYS A 146 1.48 5.77 -5.67
C LYS A 146 0.91 7.14 -6.00
N GLY A 147 0.80 7.42 -7.31
CA GLY A 147 -0.05 8.49 -7.83
C GLY A 147 -1.40 7.90 -8.22
N TYR A 148 -2.52 8.38 -7.66
CA TYR A 148 -3.81 7.80 -7.93
C TYR A 148 -4.98 8.76 -7.67
N ARG A 149 -6.07 8.51 -8.35
CA ARG A 149 -7.42 8.93 -8.02
C ARG A 149 -8.31 7.73 -7.76
N TYR A 150 -8.05 6.65 -8.47
CA TYR A 150 -8.84 5.42 -8.40
C TYR A 150 -8.02 4.30 -7.79
N VAL A 151 -8.67 3.48 -6.98
CA VAL A 151 -8.11 2.24 -6.47
C VAL A 151 -9.03 1.09 -6.84
N GLU A 152 -8.51 0.17 -7.63
CA GLU A 152 -9.17 -1.08 -7.97
C GLU A 152 -8.80 -2.12 -6.91
N VAL A 153 -9.80 -2.64 -6.22
CA VAL A 153 -9.66 -3.73 -5.26
C VAL A 153 -10.27 -4.99 -5.84
N ALA A 154 -9.45 -6.00 -6.04
CA ALA A 154 -9.85 -7.32 -6.49
C ALA A 154 -9.68 -8.34 -5.36
N GLY A 155 -10.56 -9.36 -5.33
CA GLY A 155 -10.50 -10.49 -4.40
C GLY A 155 -11.71 -10.67 -3.51
N VAL A 156 -12.56 -9.67 -3.39
CA VAL A 156 -13.82 -9.68 -2.61
C VAL A 156 -14.99 -9.17 -3.44
N ASP A 157 -16.20 -9.62 -3.11
CA ASP A 157 -17.43 -9.29 -3.83
C ASP A 157 -18.28 -8.21 -3.15
N HIS A 158 -17.76 -7.63 -2.07
CA HIS A 158 -18.38 -6.55 -1.31
C HIS A 158 -17.42 -5.36 -1.17
N GLU A 159 -17.90 -4.27 -0.64
CA GLU A 159 -17.09 -3.10 -0.31
C GLU A 159 -16.30 -3.35 0.97
N ILE A 160 -15.02 -2.97 0.97
CA ILE A 160 -14.18 -2.96 2.17
C ILE A 160 -14.01 -1.53 2.68
N GLY A 161 -13.67 -1.38 3.95
CA GLY A 161 -13.21 -0.08 4.46
C GLY A 161 -11.90 0.31 3.80
N ILE A 162 -11.84 1.52 3.23
CA ILE A 162 -10.63 2.04 2.60
C ILE A 162 -10.53 3.55 2.78
N THR A 163 -9.36 4.02 3.16
CA THR A 163 -9.05 5.45 3.31
C THR A 163 -7.82 5.77 2.50
N GLY A 164 -7.90 6.76 1.64
CA GLY A 164 -6.74 7.32 0.94
C GLY A 164 -5.93 8.21 1.88
N LEU A 165 -4.64 7.98 1.97
CA LEU A 165 -3.72 8.78 2.77
C LEU A 165 -2.81 9.58 1.83
N ALA A 166 -3.13 10.85 1.65
CA ALA A 166 -2.32 11.77 0.84
C ALA A 166 -1.14 12.29 1.65
N PHE A 167 0.00 12.42 1.02
CA PHE A 167 1.18 12.97 1.67
C PHE A 167 2.04 13.82 0.73
N HIS A 168 2.73 14.76 1.33
CA HIS A 168 3.75 15.61 0.68
C HIS A 168 4.75 16.10 1.75
N ASN A 169 5.79 16.77 1.30
CA ASN A 169 6.70 17.44 2.22
C ASN A 169 5.94 18.50 3.03
N ASP A 170 6.19 18.56 4.34
CA ASP A 170 5.55 19.49 5.26
C ASP A 170 6.15 20.91 5.11
N ILE A 171 6.08 21.46 3.91
CA ILE A 171 6.56 22.81 3.59
C ILE A 171 5.44 23.79 3.90
N ARG A 172 5.70 24.73 4.82
CA ARG A 172 4.78 25.82 5.06
C ARG A 172 4.76 26.75 3.86
N GLN A 173 3.60 26.95 3.28
CA GLN A 173 3.39 28.05 2.34
C GLN A 173 3.37 29.37 3.14
N THR A 174 4.27 30.28 2.83
CA THR A 174 4.30 31.63 3.38
C THR A 174 3.48 32.58 2.52
#